data_ec9179adc00987b32a9bcbaf338168f0
#
_entry.id   ec9179adc00987b32a9bcbaf338168f0
#
_cell.length_a   1.000
_cell.length_b   1.000
_cell.length_c   1.000
_cell.angle_alpha   90.00
_cell.angle_beta   90.00
_cell.angle_gamma   90.00
#
_symmetry.space_group_name_H-M   'P 1'
#
loop_
_entity.id
_entity.type
_entity.pdbx_description
1 polymer ?
#
loop_
_entity_poly.entity_id
_entity_poly.type
_entity_poly.pdbx_seq_one_letter_code
_entity_poly.pdbx_strand_id
1 'polypeptide(L)'
;GADVPILLDTGSELISGSTRLKAGTAQKVTLNTLTSAWMVRLHKVYGNLMVDLAPTNRKLYRRAERLTMHATGCSEVEARHALQACGHRVKAAIVTIVRQCDARAAQRLLDDADGDLRRALAGSA
;
A
#
# COMPACT_ATOMS: atom_id res chain seq x y z
N GLY A 1 3.62 -30.48 5.66
CA GLY A 1 4.39 -29.62 6.59
C GLY A 1 4.63 -28.26 5.99
N ALA A 2 5.13 -27.30 6.76
CA ALA A 2 5.54 -26.00 6.22
C ALA A 2 6.93 -26.16 5.56
N ASP A 3 7.12 -25.49 4.40
CA ASP A 3 8.42 -25.50 3.70
C ASP A 3 9.48 -24.71 4.48
N VAL A 4 9.05 -23.65 5.19
CA VAL A 4 9.90 -22.84 6.07
C VAL A 4 9.18 -22.68 7.42
N PRO A 5 9.49 -23.48 8.43
CA PRO A 5 8.92 -23.34 9.76
C PRO A 5 9.54 -22.14 10.51
N ILE A 6 8.69 -21.37 11.18
CA ILE A 6 9.12 -20.28 12.07
C ILE A 6 8.67 -20.62 13.48
N LEU A 7 9.64 -21.01 14.31
CA LEU A 7 9.39 -21.27 15.72
C LEU A 7 9.41 -19.96 16.53
N LEU A 8 8.31 -19.70 17.25
CA LEU A 8 8.19 -18.55 18.15
C LEU A 8 8.20 -19.06 19.59
N ASP A 9 9.39 -19.23 20.14
CA ASP A 9 9.55 -19.62 21.55
C ASP A 9 9.35 -18.39 22.45
N THR A 10 8.21 -18.36 23.12
CA THR A 10 7.83 -17.28 24.04
C THR A 10 7.99 -17.67 25.51
N GLY A 11 8.45 -18.87 25.77
CA GLY A 11 8.49 -19.45 27.11
C GLY A 11 7.09 -19.59 27.74
N SER A 12 7.07 -19.85 29.05
CA SER A 12 5.82 -20.05 29.79
C SER A 12 4.98 -18.78 29.86
N GLU A 13 3.67 -18.96 29.78
CA GLU A 13 2.70 -17.86 29.96
C GLU A 13 2.66 -17.38 31.43
N LEU A 14 2.35 -16.11 31.64
CA LEU A 14 2.15 -15.56 32.97
C LEU A 14 0.98 -16.24 33.72
N ILE A 15 -0.10 -16.52 32.97
CA ILE A 15 -1.23 -17.32 33.43
C ILE A 15 -1.15 -18.64 32.69
N SER A 16 -0.91 -19.74 33.42
CA SER A 16 -0.75 -21.07 32.84
C SER A 16 -1.91 -21.43 31.91
N GLY A 17 -1.59 -21.87 30.70
CA GLY A 17 -2.57 -22.25 29.67
C GLY A 17 -3.19 -21.06 28.87
N SER A 18 -2.94 -19.82 29.25
CA SER A 18 -3.48 -18.66 28.54
C SER A 18 -2.63 -18.24 27.34
N THR A 19 -2.57 -19.08 26.32
CA THR A 19 -1.72 -18.88 25.12
C THR A 19 -2.09 -17.65 24.27
N ARG A 20 -3.20 -16.98 24.55
CA ARG A 20 -3.56 -15.70 23.94
C ARG A 20 -2.65 -14.53 24.33
N LEU A 21 -1.85 -14.68 25.40
CA LEU A 21 -0.99 -13.63 25.93
C LEU A 21 0.31 -13.53 25.13
N LYS A 22 1.40 -14.18 25.56
CA LYS A 22 2.69 -14.08 24.90
C LYS A 22 2.70 -14.78 23.55
N ALA A 23 2.25 -16.03 23.48
CA ALA A 23 2.23 -16.79 22.23
C ALA A 23 1.36 -16.12 21.16
N GLY A 24 0.12 -15.74 21.50
CA GLY A 24 -0.78 -15.03 20.56
C GLY A 24 -0.24 -13.67 20.12
N THR A 25 0.42 -12.95 21.03
CA THR A 25 1.07 -11.66 20.69
C THR A 25 2.24 -11.86 19.73
N ALA A 26 3.10 -12.84 19.98
CA ALA A 26 4.22 -13.16 19.11
C ALA A 26 3.76 -13.58 17.70
N GLN A 27 2.73 -14.44 17.62
CA GLN A 27 2.12 -14.82 16.34
C GLN A 27 1.58 -13.61 15.58
N LYS A 28 0.83 -12.73 16.25
CA LYS A 28 0.28 -11.51 15.64
C LYS A 28 1.40 -10.61 15.09
N VAL A 29 2.44 -10.36 15.86
CA VAL A 29 3.59 -9.53 15.43
C VAL A 29 4.26 -10.15 14.21
N THR A 30 4.53 -11.45 14.25
CA THR A 30 5.17 -12.16 13.15
C THR A 30 4.33 -12.13 11.88
N LEU A 31 3.04 -12.44 11.96
CA LEU A 31 2.13 -12.39 10.81
C LEU A 31 2.00 -10.99 10.23
N ASN A 32 1.89 -9.97 11.08
CA ASN A 32 1.83 -8.57 10.62
C ASN A 32 3.14 -8.14 9.94
N THR A 33 4.28 -8.57 10.47
CA THR A 33 5.59 -8.27 9.87
C THR A 33 5.71 -8.93 8.49
N LEU A 34 5.40 -10.21 8.38
CA LEU A 34 5.48 -10.95 7.12
C LEU A 34 4.54 -10.37 6.07
N THR A 35 3.27 -10.15 6.43
CA THR A 35 2.29 -9.61 5.48
C THR A 35 2.61 -8.17 5.07
N SER A 36 3.08 -7.33 5.99
CA SER A 36 3.50 -5.96 5.67
C SER A 36 4.72 -5.95 4.75
N ALA A 37 5.73 -6.77 5.04
CA ALA A 37 6.91 -6.91 4.18
C ALA A 37 6.51 -7.40 2.77
N TRP A 38 5.57 -8.32 2.69
CA TRP A 38 5.04 -8.80 1.41
C TRP A 38 4.34 -7.70 0.63
N MET A 39 3.48 -6.90 1.28
CA MET A 39 2.80 -5.78 0.62
C MET A 39 3.80 -4.72 0.12
N VAL A 40 4.90 -4.49 0.82
CA VAL A 40 5.99 -3.61 0.35
C VAL A 40 6.65 -4.21 -0.90
N ARG A 41 6.97 -5.51 -0.90
CA ARG A 41 7.57 -6.18 -2.06
C ARG A 41 6.65 -6.25 -3.29
N LEU A 42 5.35 -6.25 -3.08
CA LEU A 42 4.33 -6.19 -4.15
C LEU A 42 4.06 -4.75 -4.62
N HIS A 43 4.90 -3.79 -4.24
CA HIS A 43 4.78 -2.37 -4.63
C HIS A 43 3.43 -1.73 -4.24
N LYS A 44 2.79 -2.23 -3.15
CA LYS A 44 1.50 -1.70 -2.66
C LYS A 44 1.66 -0.52 -1.72
N VAL A 45 2.90 -0.17 -1.39
CA VAL A 45 3.25 0.87 -0.42
C VAL A 45 4.19 1.91 -1.06
N TYR A 46 3.92 3.19 -0.83
CA TYR A 46 4.77 4.32 -1.22
C TYR A 46 5.06 5.19 0.00
N GLY A 47 6.33 5.26 0.42
CA GLY A 47 6.66 5.80 1.75
C GLY A 47 6.00 4.95 2.84
N ASN A 48 5.13 5.58 3.62
CA ASN A 48 4.28 4.92 4.61
C ASN A 48 2.80 4.85 4.17
N LEU A 49 2.51 5.13 2.90
CA LEU A 49 1.16 5.17 2.35
C LEU A 49 0.81 3.88 1.63
N MET A 50 -0.35 3.29 1.96
CA MET A 50 -0.92 2.18 1.21
C MET A 50 -1.62 2.73 -0.04
N VAL A 51 -0.92 2.71 -1.18
CA VAL A 51 -1.38 3.35 -2.43
C VAL A 51 -2.14 2.42 -3.37
N ASP A 52 -2.19 1.13 -3.07
CA ASP A 52 -2.91 0.13 -3.86
C ASP A 52 -4.35 -0.01 -3.35
N LEU A 53 -5.11 1.07 -3.44
CA LEU A 53 -6.49 1.17 -2.96
C LEU A 53 -7.45 1.32 -4.14
N ALA A 54 -8.45 0.44 -4.23
CA ALA A 54 -9.62 0.59 -5.09
C ALA A 54 -10.83 0.92 -4.20
N PRO A 55 -11.34 2.16 -4.20
CA PRO A 55 -12.42 2.56 -3.31
C PRO A 55 -13.76 1.96 -3.75
N THR A 56 -14.50 1.38 -2.80
CA THR A 56 -15.82 0.78 -3.00
C THR A 56 -16.93 1.46 -2.21
N ASN A 57 -16.59 2.40 -1.33
CA ASN A 57 -17.55 3.14 -0.53
C ASN A 57 -17.04 4.55 -0.22
N ARG A 58 -17.94 5.41 0.29
CA ARG A 58 -17.66 6.83 0.56
C ARG A 58 -16.42 7.06 1.45
N LYS A 59 -16.19 6.21 2.45
CA LYS A 59 -15.02 6.30 3.33
C LYS A 59 -13.72 6.07 2.54
N LEU A 60 -13.71 5.09 1.64
CA LEU A 60 -12.55 4.75 0.83
C LEU A 60 -12.27 5.78 -0.26
N TYR A 61 -13.30 6.40 -0.86
CA TYR A 61 -13.12 7.53 -1.77
C TYR A 61 -12.40 8.71 -1.09
N ARG A 62 -12.86 9.11 0.10
CA ARG A 62 -12.20 10.15 0.90
C ARG A 62 -10.76 9.76 1.31
N ARG A 63 -10.53 8.47 1.55
CA ARG A 63 -9.17 7.98 1.82
C ARG A 63 -8.28 8.09 0.60
N ALA A 64 -8.77 7.73 -0.59
CA ALA A 64 -8.03 7.86 -1.84
C ALA A 64 -7.64 9.32 -2.12
N GLU A 65 -8.57 10.27 -1.95
CA GLU A 65 -8.28 11.70 -2.07
C GLU A 65 -7.14 12.13 -1.13
N ARG A 66 -7.24 11.81 0.17
CA ARG A 66 -6.19 12.15 1.15
C ARG A 66 -4.84 11.51 0.86
N LEU A 67 -4.82 10.25 0.40
CA LEU A 67 -3.59 9.56 0.01
C LEU A 67 -2.93 10.24 -1.18
N THR A 68 -3.71 10.62 -2.20
CA THR A 68 -3.21 11.34 -3.38
C THR A 68 -2.65 12.70 -2.99
N MET A 69 -3.38 13.49 -2.20
CA MET A 69 -2.90 14.79 -1.68
C MET A 69 -1.60 14.64 -0.88
N HIS A 70 -1.54 13.65 0.01
CA HIS A 70 -0.35 13.43 0.84
C HIS A 70 0.87 13.02 0.02
N ALA A 71 0.67 12.20 -1.02
CA ALA A 71 1.74 11.72 -1.86
C ALA A 71 2.29 12.78 -2.83
N THR A 72 1.48 13.75 -3.24
CA THR A 72 1.80 14.71 -4.31
C THR A 72 1.89 16.16 -3.83
N GLY A 73 1.31 16.50 -2.69
CA GLY A 73 1.16 17.87 -2.21
C GLY A 73 0.08 18.70 -2.95
N CYS A 74 -0.71 18.07 -3.83
CA CYS A 74 -1.75 18.76 -4.61
C CYS A 74 -2.97 19.15 -3.75
N SER A 75 -3.83 20.01 -4.31
CA SER A 75 -5.10 20.37 -3.70
C SER A 75 -6.13 19.23 -3.75
N GLU A 76 -7.18 19.33 -2.93
CA GLU A 76 -8.29 18.36 -2.93
C GLU A 76 -9.00 18.30 -4.30
N VAL A 77 -9.14 19.44 -4.97
CA VAL A 77 -9.78 19.54 -6.28
C VAL A 77 -8.97 18.79 -7.33
N GLU A 78 -7.65 18.99 -7.36
CA GLU A 78 -6.74 18.29 -8.28
C GLU A 78 -6.70 16.79 -8.01
N ALA A 79 -6.63 16.38 -6.73
CA ALA A 79 -6.65 14.97 -6.35
C ALA A 79 -7.92 14.28 -6.83
N ARG A 80 -9.08 14.92 -6.61
CA ARG A 80 -10.39 14.39 -7.03
C ARG A 80 -10.49 14.27 -8.54
N HIS A 81 -10.07 15.29 -9.28
CA HIS A 81 -10.07 15.28 -10.74
C HIS A 81 -9.17 14.17 -11.31
N ALA A 82 -7.94 14.05 -10.81
CA ALA A 82 -7.01 13.01 -11.23
C ALA A 82 -7.54 11.59 -10.90
N LEU A 83 -8.11 11.40 -9.72
CA LEU A 83 -8.74 10.14 -9.33
C LEU A 83 -9.90 9.76 -10.24
N GLN A 84 -10.78 10.71 -10.58
CA GLN A 84 -11.88 10.47 -11.52
C GLN A 84 -11.37 10.06 -12.90
N ALA A 85 -10.38 10.78 -13.44
CA ALA A 85 -9.75 10.47 -14.72
C ALA A 85 -9.08 9.09 -14.74
N CYS A 86 -8.56 8.62 -13.60
CA CYS A 86 -7.86 7.35 -13.45
C CYS A 86 -8.73 6.18 -12.96
N GLY A 87 -10.07 6.31 -12.96
CA GLY A 87 -10.96 5.28 -12.43
C GLY A 87 -10.73 4.99 -10.96
N HIS A 88 -10.43 6.02 -10.19
CA HIS A 88 -10.15 6.00 -8.74
C HIS A 88 -8.94 5.17 -8.32
N ARG A 89 -8.02 4.88 -9.23
CA ARG A 89 -6.75 4.19 -8.94
C ARG A 89 -5.73 5.20 -8.41
N VAL A 90 -5.39 5.09 -7.13
CA VAL A 90 -4.53 6.06 -6.43
C VAL A 90 -3.14 6.16 -7.07
N LYS A 91 -2.50 5.03 -7.39
CA LYS A 91 -1.18 5.04 -8.06
C LYS A 91 -1.21 5.80 -9.38
N ALA A 92 -2.20 5.53 -10.23
CA ALA A 92 -2.33 6.20 -11.52
C ALA A 92 -2.58 7.72 -11.35
N ALA A 93 -3.43 8.11 -10.40
CA ALA A 93 -3.66 9.52 -10.10
C ALA A 93 -2.40 10.24 -9.61
N ILE A 94 -1.58 9.60 -8.77
CA ILE A 94 -0.29 10.14 -8.33
C ILE A 94 0.64 10.35 -9.52
N VAL A 95 0.77 9.35 -10.41
CA VAL A 95 1.61 9.48 -11.61
C VAL A 95 1.11 10.59 -12.53
N THR A 96 -0.19 10.67 -12.78
CA THR A 96 -0.81 11.74 -13.59
C THR A 96 -0.43 13.12 -13.07
N ILE A 97 -0.52 13.36 -11.78
CA ILE A 97 -0.20 14.65 -11.17
C ILE A 97 1.30 14.95 -11.25
N VAL A 98 2.14 14.01 -10.79
CA VAL A 98 3.59 14.25 -10.68
C VAL A 98 4.28 14.31 -12.05
N ARG A 99 3.86 13.46 -12.99
CA ARG A 99 4.43 13.41 -14.35
C ARG A 99 3.73 14.34 -15.35
N GLN A 100 2.66 15.03 -14.91
CA GLN A 100 1.86 15.93 -15.76
C GLN A 100 1.42 15.26 -17.07
N CYS A 101 0.92 14.02 -16.97
CA CYS A 101 0.50 13.22 -18.11
C CYS A 101 -0.97 12.76 -17.97
N ASP A 102 -1.55 12.25 -19.04
CA ASP A 102 -2.92 11.72 -19.00
C ASP A 102 -2.99 10.35 -18.28
N ALA A 103 -4.21 9.92 -17.96
CA ALA A 103 -4.45 8.67 -17.24
C ALA A 103 -3.94 7.42 -18.01
N ARG A 104 -3.94 7.47 -19.35
CA ARG A 104 -3.46 6.38 -20.20
C ARG A 104 -1.93 6.28 -20.17
N ALA A 105 -1.24 7.42 -20.24
CA ALA A 105 0.20 7.48 -20.11
C ALA A 105 0.65 7.07 -18.71
N ALA A 106 -0.05 7.55 -17.67
CA ALA A 106 0.20 7.15 -16.28
C ALA A 106 0.08 5.64 -16.07
N GLN A 107 -0.93 5.02 -16.67
CA GLN A 107 -1.09 3.56 -16.58
C GLN A 107 0.07 2.83 -17.28
N ARG A 108 0.47 3.26 -18.48
CA ARG A 108 1.62 2.66 -19.18
C ARG A 108 2.90 2.75 -18.34
N LEU A 109 3.19 3.92 -17.76
CA LEU A 109 4.36 4.09 -16.88
C LEU A 109 4.34 3.14 -15.67
N LEU A 110 3.16 2.86 -15.13
CA LEU A 110 3.01 1.89 -14.03
C LEU A 110 3.18 0.45 -14.52
N ASP A 111 2.65 0.11 -15.69
CA ASP A 111 2.78 -1.24 -16.27
C ASP A 111 4.24 -1.52 -16.62
N ASP A 112 4.96 -0.58 -17.23
CA ASP A 112 6.39 -0.67 -17.55
C ASP A 112 7.29 -0.77 -16.30
N ALA A 113 6.78 -0.27 -15.17
CA ALA A 113 7.45 -0.34 -13.87
C ALA A 113 7.00 -1.51 -12.99
N ASP A 114 6.24 -2.49 -13.49
CA ASP A 114 5.65 -3.61 -12.74
C ASP A 114 4.80 -3.13 -11.53
N GLY A 115 4.15 -1.98 -11.65
CA GLY A 115 3.36 -1.37 -10.60
C GLY A 115 4.16 -0.68 -9.49
N ASP A 116 5.48 -0.57 -9.63
CA ASP A 116 6.33 0.19 -8.71
C ASP A 116 6.18 1.69 -8.96
N LEU A 117 5.49 2.35 -8.04
CA LEU A 117 5.23 3.78 -8.14
C LEU A 117 6.52 4.62 -8.15
N ARG A 118 7.57 4.22 -7.41
CA ARG A 118 8.84 4.95 -7.39
C ARG A 118 9.53 4.91 -8.74
N ARG A 119 9.59 3.74 -9.37
CA ARG A 119 10.14 3.57 -10.72
C ARG A 119 9.32 4.34 -11.75
N ALA A 120 7.99 4.26 -11.70
CA ALA A 120 7.11 5.01 -12.60
C ALA A 120 7.28 6.53 -12.48
N LEU A 121 7.55 7.05 -11.27
CA LEU A 121 7.80 8.48 -11.03
C LEU A 121 9.21 8.92 -11.44
N ALA A 122 10.22 8.07 -11.28
CA ALA A 122 11.59 8.40 -11.67
C ALA A 122 11.75 8.57 -13.20
N GLY A 123 10.92 7.91 -13.99
CA GLY A 123 11.08 7.83 -15.45
C GLY A 123 12.13 6.78 -15.83
N SER A 124 12.03 6.23 -17.02
CA SER A 124 13.11 5.42 -17.58
C SER A 124 14.32 6.32 -17.78
N ALA A 125 15.41 6.05 -17.06
CA ALA A 125 16.72 6.60 -17.40
C ALA A 125 17.18 5.98 -18.70
#